data_32f9095b7caa956c636f42b8c9c5f22c
#
_entry.id   32f9095b7caa956c636f42b8c9c5f22c
#
_cell.length_a   1.000
_cell.length_b   1.000
_cell.length_c   1.000
_cell.angle_alpha   90.00
_cell.angle_beta   90.00
_cell.angle_gamma   90.00
#
_symmetry.space_group_name_H-M   'P 1'
#
loop_
_entity.id
_entity.type
_entity.pdbx_description
1 polymer ?
#
loop_
_entity_poly.entity_id
_entity_poly.type
_entity_poly.pdbx_seq_one_letter_code
_entity_poly.pdbx_strand_id
1 'polypeptide(L)'
;MVTDDARALAVRCEARANSLARRLSREFFETVPGYDRLPADLKDLEIAATVRHGVRTFLRGVIAPPPGTDAYRIFAERAAQRAEEGVPLDLLLRAYAVGVHGLWQVLRREARPGEEAALAELVDLLLLTQSEVVGVVTRSYLDEAAALAQEDRSGRDRLVCDVLDGTCGPEEARARGMSLDGPLLLVAFAAQDPQDKGDRARLPHGPEGAVVRRRRLRGVRAALSRSFGTDVHAVLEPGHDGSGAAGRVLVAGCSEVPEDLVGVLSRGYGDPVHVAAVAAGDASGIAEAARTAAEIVRIARARGLAPDGTGHRLDDVLLEFHLSRPGPSGDRIAALLDPVVRRPELLATLRTHLELRMDRRATAARLGVHPNTVDKRLARLTALTGLDLTLPHDTALALAAQLLREAQAGSTRQAKDSTRREPDGTRQQQDGGRNGA
;
A
#
# COMPACT_ATOMS: atom_id res chain seq x y z
N MET A 1 -26.85 40.42 2.63
CA MET A 1 -26.40 41.48 1.68
C MET A 1 -25.53 42.44 2.47
N VAL A 2 -24.37 42.82 1.91
CA VAL A 2 -23.46 43.78 2.59
C VAL A 2 -24.06 45.17 2.58
N THR A 3 -24.05 45.84 3.74
CA THR A 3 -24.58 47.21 3.88
C THR A 3 -23.72 48.21 3.11
N ASP A 4 -24.28 49.37 2.75
CA ASP A 4 -23.55 50.43 2.04
C ASP A 4 -22.44 51.04 2.89
N ASP A 5 -22.65 51.13 4.20
CA ASP A 5 -21.64 51.61 5.16
C ASP A 5 -20.44 50.65 5.26
N ALA A 6 -20.71 49.35 5.26
CA ALA A 6 -19.64 48.31 5.24
C ALA A 6 -18.83 48.37 3.93
N ARG A 7 -19.51 48.55 2.77
CA ARG A 7 -18.84 48.76 1.48
C ARG A 7 -17.99 50.04 1.48
N ALA A 8 -18.52 51.17 2.00
CA ALA A 8 -17.79 52.42 2.07
C ALA A 8 -16.52 52.28 2.93
N LEU A 9 -16.63 51.60 4.06
CA LEU A 9 -15.47 51.29 4.91
C LEU A 9 -14.42 50.42 4.18
N ALA A 10 -14.87 49.34 3.47
CA ALA A 10 -14.00 48.46 2.69
C ALA A 10 -13.26 49.24 1.57
N VAL A 11 -13.94 50.14 0.85
CA VAL A 11 -13.35 50.98 -0.20
C VAL A 11 -12.24 51.90 0.39
N ARG A 12 -12.48 52.52 1.55
CA ARG A 12 -11.42 53.34 2.23
C ARG A 12 -10.19 52.49 2.59
N CYS A 13 -10.41 51.25 3.07
CA CYS A 13 -9.32 50.32 3.39
C CYS A 13 -8.58 49.82 2.16
N GLU A 14 -9.28 49.55 1.02
CA GLU A 14 -8.67 49.07 -0.22
C GLU A 14 -7.66 50.09 -0.78
N ALA A 15 -7.96 51.37 -0.71
CA ALA A 15 -7.03 52.48 -1.11
C ALA A 15 -5.66 52.39 -0.37
N ARG A 16 -5.64 51.81 0.82
CA ARG A 16 -4.44 51.64 1.65
C ARG A 16 -3.87 50.21 1.66
N ALA A 17 -4.42 49.29 0.88
CA ALA A 17 -4.07 47.87 0.91
C ALA A 17 -2.57 47.57 0.75
N ASN A 18 -1.85 48.35 -0.07
CA ASN A 18 -0.40 48.16 -0.27
C ASN A 18 0.45 48.55 0.96
N SER A 19 0.10 49.65 1.62
CA SER A 19 0.80 50.09 2.84
C SER A 19 0.47 49.17 4.00
N LEU A 20 -0.74 48.65 4.04
CA LEU A 20 -1.23 47.70 5.00
C LEU A 20 -0.49 46.37 4.87
N ALA A 21 -0.42 45.81 3.65
CA ALA A 21 0.27 44.56 3.40
C ALA A 21 1.76 44.62 3.81
N ARG A 22 2.45 45.73 3.51
CA ARG A 22 3.84 45.95 3.92
C ARG A 22 4.00 45.96 5.43
N ARG A 23 3.09 46.63 6.16
CA ARG A 23 3.11 46.68 7.61
C ARG A 23 2.85 45.30 8.22
N LEU A 24 1.81 44.60 7.74
CA LEU A 24 1.49 43.26 8.19
C LEU A 24 2.66 42.30 7.98
N SER A 25 3.31 42.33 6.80
CA SER A 25 4.50 41.50 6.55
C SER A 25 5.62 41.73 7.57
N ARG A 26 5.87 42.97 8.00
CA ARG A 26 6.88 43.26 9.04
C ARG A 26 6.44 42.75 10.41
N GLU A 27 5.18 42.99 10.81
CA GLU A 27 4.62 42.50 12.08
C GLU A 27 4.65 40.96 12.18
N PHE A 28 4.51 40.26 11.06
CA PHE A 28 4.63 38.82 11.01
C PHE A 28 5.96 38.28 11.49
N PHE A 29 7.06 38.91 11.07
CA PHE A 29 8.41 38.43 11.40
C PHE A 29 8.76 38.64 12.88
N GLU A 30 8.11 39.58 13.53
CA GLU A 30 8.38 39.91 14.94
C GLU A 30 7.57 39.04 15.90
N THR A 31 6.41 38.51 15.48
CA THR A 31 5.45 37.89 16.40
C THR A 31 5.28 36.40 16.24
N VAL A 32 5.71 35.77 15.10
CA VAL A 32 5.52 34.33 14.84
C VAL A 32 6.82 33.57 15.04
N PRO A 33 6.99 32.82 16.15
CA PRO A 33 8.18 32.01 16.39
C PRO A 33 8.45 31.02 15.26
N GLY A 34 9.70 30.99 14.76
CA GLY A 34 10.11 30.07 13.68
C GLY A 34 10.10 30.71 12.29
N TYR A 35 9.41 31.83 12.11
CA TYR A 35 9.46 32.60 10.85
C TYR A 35 10.82 33.25 10.62
N ASP A 36 11.53 33.59 11.69
CA ASP A 36 12.90 34.11 11.67
C ASP A 36 13.87 33.19 10.95
N ARG A 37 13.62 31.88 10.98
CA ARG A 37 14.46 30.84 10.37
C ARG A 37 14.21 30.63 8.87
N LEU A 38 13.15 31.20 8.31
CA LEU A 38 12.86 31.08 6.88
C LEU A 38 13.82 31.94 6.03
N PRO A 39 14.15 31.55 4.78
CA PRO A 39 14.95 32.32 3.85
C PRO A 39 14.40 33.74 3.61
N ALA A 40 15.26 34.68 3.36
CA ALA A 40 14.87 36.11 3.22
C ALA A 40 13.99 36.38 1.98
N ASP A 41 14.27 35.71 0.86
CA ASP A 41 13.49 35.78 -0.37
C ASP A 41 12.04 35.30 -0.16
N LEU A 42 11.87 34.22 0.61
CA LEU A 42 10.57 33.73 1.01
C LEU A 42 9.76 34.74 1.79
N LYS A 43 10.43 35.41 2.76
CA LYS A 43 9.81 36.40 3.66
C LYS A 43 9.40 37.66 2.92
N ASP A 44 10.33 38.25 2.18
CA ASP A 44 10.21 39.60 1.65
C ASP A 44 9.39 39.68 0.36
N LEU A 45 9.40 38.61 -0.45
CA LEU A 45 8.71 38.60 -1.74
C LEU A 45 7.41 37.82 -1.70
N GLU A 46 7.47 36.56 -1.27
CA GLU A 46 6.33 35.65 -1.45
C GLU A 46 5.25 35.81 -0.39
N ILE A 47 5.64 35.94 0.89
CA ILE A 47 4.70 36.14 1.99
C ILE A 47 4.03 37.49 1.86
N ALA A 48 4.82 38.54 1.59
CA ALA A 48 4.28 39.89 1.37
C ALA A 48 3.30 39.94 0.17
N ALA A 49 3.56 39.16 -0.90
CA ALA A 49 2.65 39.05 -2.03
C ALA A 49 1.36 38.34 -1.65
N THR A 50 1.45 37.24 -0.89
CA THR A 50 0.29 36.47 -0.42
C THR A 50 -0.59 37.27 0.53
N VAL A 51 0.02 38.00 1.48
CA VAL A 51 -0.70 38.92 2.39
C VAL A 51 -1.44 39.99 1.59
N ARG A 52 -0.74 40.64 0.63
CA ARG A 52 -1.35 41.65 -0.24
C ARG A 52 -2.52 41.11 -1.03
N HIS A 53 -2.37 39.90 -1.58
CA HIS A 53 -3.45 39.22 -2.30
C HIS A 53 -4.64 38.97 -1.37
N GLY A 54 -4.43 38.41 -0.17
CA GLY A 54 -5.48 38.13 0.80
C GLY A 54 -6.28 39.37 1.21
N VAL A 55 -5.56 40.47 1.56
CA VAL A 55 -6.20 41.73 1.90
C VAL A 55 -7.08 42.24 0.75
N ARG A 56 -6.55 42.23 -0.47
CA ARG A 56 -7.30 42.71 -1.64
C ARG A 56 -8.49 41.79 -1.96
N THR A 57 -8.31 40.48 -1.91
CA THR A 57 -9.37 39.50 -2.17
C THR A 57 -10.53 39.70 -1.21
N PHE A 58 -10.24 39.84 0.09
CA PHE A 58 -11.27 40.14 1.09
C PHE A 58 -12.00 41.47 0.81
N LEU A 59 -11.26 42.59 0.71
CA LEU A 59 -11.88 43.91 0.55
C LEU A 59 -12.69 44.03 -0.75
N ARG A 60 -12.17 43.48 -1.86
CA ARG A 60 -12.91 43.45 -3.13
C ARG A 60 -14.14 42.56 -3.08
N GLY A 61 -14.06 41.41 -2.38
CA GLY A 61 -15.22 40.55 -2.18
C GLY A 61 -16.34 41.21 -1.39
N VAL A 62 -16.03 42.14 -0.48
CA VAL A 62 -17.00 42.99 0.21
C VAL A 62 -17.61 44.01 -0.73
N ILE A 63 -16.82 44.66 -1.58
CA ILE A 63 -17.25 45.71 -2.49
C ILE A 63 -18.11 45.14 -3.63
N ALA A 64 -17.62 44.08 -4.26
CA ALA A 64 -18.31 43.35 -5.34
C ALA A 64 -17.97 41.88 -5.26
N PRO A 65 -18.94 40.97 -5.08
CA PRO A 65 -18.65 39.53 -4.99
C PRO A 65 -17.95 39.07 -6.26
N PRO A 66 -16.84 38.29 -6.14
CA PRO A 66 -16.07 37.84 -7.27
C PRO A 66 -16.89 36.84 -8.11
N PRO A 67 -16.81 36.89 -9.46
CA PRO A 67 -17.37 35.85 -10.29
C PRO A 67 -16.50 34.60 -10.18
N GLY A 68 -16.99 33.54 -9.48
CA GLY A 68 -16.42 32.18 -9.56
C GLY A 68 -15.55 31.72 -8.39
N THR A 69 -15.26 30.42 -8.41
CA THR A 69 -14.57 29.62 -7.38
C THR A 69 -13.05 29.85 -7.28
N ASP A 70 -12.46 30.78 -8.02
CA ASP A 70 -11.00 30.94 -8.19
C ASP A 70 -10.37 31.89 -7.16
N ALA A 71 -11.16 32.48 -6.26
CA ALA A 71 -10.71 33.50 -5.31
C ALA A 71 -9.60 33.03 -4.37
N TYR A 72 -9.54 31.74 -4.08
CA TYR A 72 -8.59 31.14 -3.12
C TYR A 72 -7.49 30.30 -3.76
N ARG A 73 -7.39 30.25 -5.09
CA ARG A 73 -6.41 29.44 -5.82
C ARG A 73 -4.97 29.74 -5.42
N ILE A 74 -4.61 31.01 -5.27
CA ILE A 74 -3.26 31.41 -4.84
C ILE A 74 -2.92 30.88 -3.45
N PHE A 75 -3.90 30.80 -2.54
CA PHE A 75 -3.68 30.23 -1.21
C PHE A 75 -3.44 28.72 -1.28
N ALA A 76 -4.16 28.02 -2.15
CA ALA A 76 -3.96 26.60 -2.39
C ALA A 76 -2.57 26.31 -2.98
N GLU A 77 -2.20 27.01 -4.05
CA GLU A 77 -0.90 26.90 -4.72
C GLU A 77 0.27 27.15 -3.74
N ARG A 78 0.15 28.21 -2.93
CA ARG A 78 1.18 28.54 -1.94
C ARG A 78 1.24 27.52 -0.80
N ALA A 79 0.10 26.94 -0.38
CA ALA A 79 0.07 25.91 0.64
C ALA A 79 0.77 24.63 0.17
N ALA A 80 0.53 24.21 -1.08
CA ALA A 80 1.21 23.07 -1.70
C ALA A 80 2.74 23.33 -1.76
N GLN A 81 3.16 24.49 -2.28
CA GLN A 81 4.57 24.87 -2.31
C GLN A 81 5.23 24.85 -0.93
N ARG A 82 4.54 25.30 0.13
CA ARG A 82 5.07 25.25 1.51
C ARG A 82 5.21 23.81 2.02
N ALA A 83 4.32 22.89 1.60
CA ALA A 83 4.47 21.48 1.92
C ALA A 83 5.73 20.88 1.25
N GLU A 84 5.98 21.20 -0.03
CA GLU A 84 7.21 20.79 -0.76
C GLU A 84 8.47 21.31 -0.07
N GLU A 85 8.46 22.56 0.40
CA GLU A 85 9.59 23.19 1.11
C GLU A 85 9.75 22.72 2.56
N GLY A 86 8.85 21.85 3.07
CA GLY A 86 8.91 21.33 4.44
C GLY A 86 8.56 22.37 5.52
N VAL A 87 7.88 23.45 5.17
CA VAL A 87 7.40 24.46 6.14
C VAL A 87 6.26 23.85 6.97
N PRO A 88 6.33 23.83 8.31
CA PRO A 88 5.29 23.22 9.14
C PRO A 88 3.91 23.87 8.95
N LEU A 89 2.85 23.04 8.86
CA LEU A 89 1.48 23.50 8.66
C LEU A 89 1.00 24.45 9.78
N ASP A 90 1.38 24.17 11.04
CA ASP A 90 1.00 25.01 12.17
C ASP A 90 1.59 26.42 12.08
N LEU A 91 2.82 26.54 11.57
CA LEU A 91 3.46 27.83 11.30
C LEU A 91 2.71 28.61 10.23
N LEU A 92 2.30 27.92 9.16
CA LEU A 92 1.52 28.52 8.07
C LEU A 92 0.16 29.02 8.56
N LEU A 93 -0.57 28.21 9.34
CA LEU A 93 -1.88 28.57 9.89
C LEU A 93 -1.81 29.73 10.89
N ARG A 94 -0.77 29.76 11.75
CA ARG A 94 -0.51 30.91 12.65
C ARG A 94 -0.26 32.20 11.89
N ALA A 95 0.48 32.10 10.78
CA ALA A 95 0.73 33.25 9.91
C ALA A 95 -0.59 33.82 9.35
N TYR A 96 -1.48 32.97 8.86
CA TYR A 96 -2.80 33.42 8.41
C TYR A 96 -3.62 34.07 9.53
N ALA A 97 -3.63 33.49 10.73
CA ALA A 97 -4.33 34.06 11.87
C ALA A 97 -3.81 35.44 12.25
N VAL A 98 -2.50 35.64 12.27
CA VAL A 98 -1.87 36.97 12.52
C VAL A 98 -2.26 37.97 11.41
N GLY A 99 -2.28 37.54 10.14
CA GLY A 99 -2.69 38.37 9.02
C GLY A 99 -4.15 38.83 9.12
N VAL A 100 -5.05 37.96 9.51
CA VAL A 100 -6.46 38.28 9.76
C VAL A 100 -6.62 39.24 10.93
N HIS A 101 -5.90 38.99 12.04
CA HIS A 101 -5.88 39.91 13.20
C HIS A 101 -5.39 41.30 12.81
N GLY A 102 -4.32 41.38 12.01
CA GLY A 102 -3.78 42.68 11.54
C GLY A 102 -4.79 43.43 10.65
N LEU A 103 -5.48 42.71 9.73
CA LEU A 103 -6.52 43.30 8.90
C LEU A 103 -7.67 43.85 9.77
N TRP A 104 -8.13 43.05 10.76
CA TRP A 104 -9.09 43.50 11.75
C TRP A 104 -8.68 44.82 12.44
N GLN A 105 -7.43 44.90 12.93
CA GLN A 105 -6.95 46.12 13.58
C GLN A 105 -7.02 47.35 12.65
N VAL A 106 -6.80 47.17 11.36
CA VAL A 106 -6.90 48.23 10.39
C VAL A 106 -8.34 48.66 10.15
N LEU A 107 -9.25 47.71 9.92
CA LEU A 107 -10.67 47.98 9.78
C LEU A 107 -11.17 48.81 10.97
N ARG A 108 -10.78 48.40 12.18
CA ARG A 108 -11.11 49.14 13.42
C ARG A 108 -10.56 50.58 13.49
N ARG A 109 -9.38 50.82 12.96
CA ARG A 109 -8.77 52.19 12.94
C ARG A 109 -9.37 53.11 11.88
N GLU A 110 -9.86 52.54 10.79
CA GLU A 110 -10.47 53.26 9.66
C GLU A 110 -11.97 53.49 9.84
N ALA A 111 -12.60 52.79 10.77
CA ALA A 111 -13.99 52.98 11.13
C ALA A 111 -14.21 54.35 11.82
N ARG A 112 -15.26 55.05 11.44
CA ARG A 112 -15.63 56.35 12.01
C ARG A 112 -16.67 56.14 13.13
N PRO A 113 -16.84 57.12 14.02
CA PRO A 113 -17.94 57.10 14.98
C PRO A 113 -19.30 56.95 14.26
N GLY A 114 -20.12 55.94 14.67
CA GLY A 114 -21.38 55.58 14.06
C GLY A 114 -21.30 54.45 13.04
N GLU A 115 -20.13 53.92 12.70
CA GLU A 115 -19.93 52.79 11.78
C GLU A 115 -19.72 51.45 12.53
N GLU A 116 -20.11 51.37 13.82
CA GLU A 116 -19.88 50.17 14.64
C GLU A 116 -20.60 48.93 14.08
N ALA A 117 -21.82 49.09 13.53
CA ALA A 117 -22.59 48.00 12.90
C ALA A 117 -21.90 47.51 11.61
N ALA A 118 -21.39 48.44 10.78
CA ALA A 118 -20.64 48.11 9.57
C ALA A 118 -19.34 47.40 9.89
N LEU A 119 -18.65 47.82 10.95
CA LEU A 119 -17.45 47.15 11.43
C LEU A 119 -17.71 45.73 11.92
N ALA A 120 -18.79 45.49 12.68
CA ALA A 120 -19.21 44.16 13.11
C ALA A 120 -19.51 43.23 11.92
N GLU A 121 -20.24 43.76 10.92
CA GLU A 121 -20.53 42.99 9.67
C GLU A 121 -19.24 42.58 8.92
N LEU A 122 -18.27 43.51 8.83
CA LEU A 122 -16.97 43.19 8.19
C LEU A 122 -16.18 42.15 8.95
N VAL A 123 -16.27 42.10 10.29
CA VAL A 123 -15.62 41.09 11.12
C VAL A 123 -16.24 39.73 10.88
N ASP A 124 -17.56 39.64 10.85
CA ASP A 124 -18.25 38.38 10.57
C ASP A 124 -17.84 37.82 9.20
N LEU A 125 -17.81 38.67 8.17
CA LEU A 125 -17.33 38.30 6.84
C LEU A 125 -15.85 37.87 6.83
N LEU A 126 -15.01 38.55 7.61
CA LEU A 126 -13.59 38.24 7.71
C LEU A 126 -13.37 36.87 8.37
N LEU A 127 -14.12 36.54 9.41
CA LEU A 127 -14.06 35.23 10.07
C LEU A 127 -14.56 34.11 9.17
N LEU A 128 -15.62 34.34 8.41
CA LEU A 128 -16.10 33.39 7.40
C LEU A 128 -15.06 33.16 6.31
N THR A 129 -14.48 34.24 5.77
CA THR A 129 -13.40 34.16 4.77
C THR A 129 -12.17 33.43 5.32
N GLN A 130 -11.81 33.69 6.58
CA GLN A 130 -10.71 32.97 7.24
C GLN A 130 -11.01 31.47 7.30
N SER A 131 -12.22 31.07 7.67
CA SER A 131 -12.61 29.66 7.73
C SER A 131 -12.46 28.97 6.36
N GLU A 132 -12.89 29.62 5.28
CA GLU A 132 -12.73 29.13 3.91
C GLU A 132 -11.23 29.01 3.51
N VAL A 133 -10.44 30.04 3.76
CA VAL A 133 -9.01 30.03 3.45
C VAL A 133 -8.29 28.93 4.24
N VAL A 134 -8.55 28.78 5.54
CA VAL A 134 -7.98 27.73 6.38
C VAL A 134 -8.34 26.34 5.82
N GLY A 135 -9.59 26.15 5.41
CA GLY A 135 -10.06 24.90 4.79
C GLY A 135 -9.32 24.57 3.49
N VAL A 136 -9.14 25.55 2.61
CA VAL A 136 -8.41 25.42 1.33
C VAL A 136 -6.93 25.14 1.57
N VAL A 137 -6.28 25.94 2.42
CA VAL A 137 -4.85 25.82 2.77
C VAL A 137 -4.55 24.46 3.39
N THR A 138 -5.34 24.04 4.38
CA THR A 138 -5.13 22.76 5.07
C THR A 138 -5.27 21.60 4.11
N ARG A 139 -6.29 21.61 3.26
CA ARG A 139 -6.52 20.54 2.28
C ARG A 139 -5.37 20.46 1.28
N SER A 140 -5.03 21.58 0.63
CA SER A 140 -3.98 21.61 -0.38
C SER A 140 -2.60 21.21 0.19
N TYR A 141 -2.28 21.70 1.41
CA TYR A 141 -1.06 21.31 2.11
C TYR A 141 -1.01 19.80 2.41
N LEU A 142 -2.10 19.24 2.94
CA LEU A 142 -2.15 17.80 3.30
C LEU A 142 -2.15 16.91 2.07
N ASP A 143 -2.79 17.33 0.97
CA ASP A 143 -2.80 16.58 -0.28
C ASP A 143 -1.37 16.51 -0.85
N GLU A 144 -0.64 17.63 -0.87
CA GLU A 144 0.75 17.68 -1.34
C GLU A 144 1.70 16.90 -0.44
N ALA A 145 1.62 17.09 0.89
CA ALA A 145 2.42 16.33 1.84
C ALA A 145 2.15 14.81 1.75
N ALA A 146 0.90 14.42 1.44
CA ALA A 146 0.56 13.02 1.22
C ALA A 146 1.15 12.49 -0.10
N ALA A 147 1.17 13.30 -1.17
CA ALA A 147 1.77 12.95 -2.46
C ALA A 147 3.28 12.72 -2.32
N LEU A 148 4.01 13.67 -1.71
CA LEU A 148 5.44 13.56 -1.43
C LEU A 148 5.78 12.32 -0.58
N ALA A 149 5.01 12.10 0.50
CA ALA A 149 5.20 10.91 1.34
C ALA A 149 4.85 9.60 0.62
N GLN A 150 4.02 9.64 -0.40
CA GLN A 150 3.71 8.49 -1.24
C GLN A 150 4.83 8.21 -2.25
N GLU A 151 5.42 9.23 -2.85
CA GLU A 151 6.58 9.11 -3.75
C GLU A 151 7.79 8.54 -3.03
N ASP A 152 8.12 9.05 -1.85
CA ASP A 152 9.20 8.54 -1.00
C ASP A 152 8.99 7.06 -0.62
N ARG A 153 7.76 6.70 -0.25
CA ARG A 153 7.42 5.30 0.06
C ARG A 153 7.54 4.42 -1.17
N SER A 154 7.03 4.86 -2.31
CA SER A 154 7.11 4.10 -3.56
C SER A 154 8.55 3.87 -4.01
N GLY A 155 9.42 4.86 -3.84
CA GLY A 155 10.85 4.74 -4.10
C GLY A 155 11.53 3.72 -3.19
N ARG A 156 11.24 3.74 -1.89
CA ARG A 156 11.77 2.77 -0.92
C ARG A 156 11.22 1.36 -1.17
N ASP A 157 9.91 1.22 -1.35
CA ASP A 157 9.29 -0.09 -1.62
C ASP A 157 9.85 -0.69 -2.91
N ARG A 158 10.11 0.13 -3.95
CA ARG A 158 10.76 -0.32 -5.19
C ARG A 158 12.18 -0.78 -4.95
N LEU A 159 12.99 -0.02 -4.21
CA LEU A 159 14.36 -0.42 -3.86
C LEU A 159 14.37 -1.75 -3.11
N VAL A 160 13.46 -1.93 -2.14
CA VAL A 160 13.33 -3.20 -1.40
C VAL A 160 12.94 -4.34 -2.35
N CYS A 161 12.01 -4.13 -3.28
CA CYS A 161 11.66 -5.10 -4.32
C CYS A 161 12.90 -5.47 -5.15
N ASP A 162 13.62 -4.47 -5.66
CA ASP A 162 14.79 -4.68 -6.52
C ASP A 162 15.89 -5.49 -5.81
N VAL A 163 16.09 -5.26 -4.51
CA VAL A 163 17.04 -6.03 -3.67
C VAL A 163 16.53 -7.45 -3.45
N LEU A 164 15.26 -7.63 -3.11
CA LEU A 164 14.66 -8.95 -2.87
C LEU A 164 14.57 -9.80 -4.15
N ASP A 165 14.45 -9.17 -5.31
CA ASP A 165 14.42 -9.83 -6.62
C ASP A 165 15.83 -10.06 -7.20
N GLY A 166 16.87 -9.42 -6.61
CA GLY A 166 18.26 -9.51 -7.05
C GLY A 166 18.59 -8.65 -8.26
N THR A 167 17.76 -7.68 -8.60
CA THR A 167 17.99 -6.72 -9.69
C THR A 167 18.80 -5.51 -9.25
N CYS A 168 18.85 -5.22 -7.94
CA CYS A 168 19.72 -4.24 -7.31
C CYS A 168 20.76 -4.94 -6.43
N GLY A 169 22.04 -4.66 -6.67
CA GLY A 169 23.14 -5.22 -5.91
C GLY A 169 23.29 -4.60 -4.50
N PRO A 170 23.99 -5.30 -3.57
CA PRO A 170 24.14 -4.81 -2.20
C PRO A 170 24.85 -3.46 -2.08
N GLU A 171 25.83 -3.17 -2.92
CA GLU A 171 26.58 -1.91 -2.92
C GLU A 171 25.69 -0.74 -3.38
N GLU A 172 24.89 -0.94 -4.42
CA GLU A 172 23.95 0.05 -4.90
C GLU A 172 22.86 0.30 -3.86
N ALA A 173 22.34 -0.74 -3.22
CA ALA A 173 21.35 -0.61 -2.16
C ALA A 173 21.88 0.22 -0.97
N ARG A 174 23.15 -0.01 -0.55
CA ARG A 174 23.81 0.80 0.48
C ARG A 174 24.01 2.25 0.04
N ALA A 175 24.40 2.50 -1.20
CA ALA A 175 24.55 3.85 -1.74
C ALA A 175 23.22 4.62 -1.75
N ARG A 176 22.08 3.91 -1.85
CA ARG A 176 20.72 4.45 -1.77
C ARG A 176 20.15 4.49 -0.33
N GLY A 177 21.01 4.26 0.68
CA GLY A 177 20.69 4.40 2.10
C GLY A 177 20.03 3.19 2.75
N MET A 178 20.07 2.00 2.14
CA MET A 178 19.59 0.76 2.77
C MET A 178 20.70 0.14 3.61
N SER A 179 20.46 -0.05 4.91
CA SER A 179 21.38 -0.80 5.77
C SER A 179 21.26 -2.30 5.45
N LEU A 180 22.39 -2.93 5.13
CA LEU A 180 22.53 -4.37 4.87
C LEU A 180 23.67 -4.96 5.71
N ASP A 181 23.90 -4.39 6.89
CA ASP A 181 25.00 -4.79 7.76
C ASP A 181 24.56 -5.87 8.76
N GLY A 182 25.48 -6.77 9.08
CA GLY A 182 25.24 -7.88 10.01
C GLY A 182 24.47 -9.05 9.40
N PRO A 183 23.91 -9.93 10.24
CA PRO A 183 23.10 -11.05 9.80
C PRO A 183 21.79 -10.55 9.18
N LEU A 184 21.32 -11.22 8.14
CA LEU A 184 20.13 -10.84 7.38
C LEU A 184 19.10 -11.94 7.46
N LEU A 185 17.85 -11.57 7.78
CA LEU A 185 16.72 -12.48 7.84
C LEU A 185 15.66 -12.06 6.82
N LEU A 186 15.29 -13.00 5.96
CA LEU A 186 14.23 -12.82 4.96
C LEU A 186 12.96 -13.47 5.48
N VAL A 187 11.89 -12.70 5.61
CA VAL A 187 10.58 -13.18 6.04
C VAL A 187 9.57 -13.01 4.91
N ALA A 188 8.91 -14.10 4.56
CA ALA A 188 7.74 -14.06 3.70
C ALA A 188 6.49 -14.39 4.50
N PHE A 189 5.39 -13.74 4.19
CA PHE A 189 4.09 -14.11 4.76
C PHE A 189 2.98 -13.99 3.72
N ALA A 190 1.92 -14.77 3.94
CA ALA A 190 0.68 -14.64 3.18
C ALA A 190 -0.52 -14.95 4.09
N ALA A 191 -1.54 -14.12 4.00
CA ALA A 191 -2.78 -14.36 4.72
C ALA A 191 -3.50 -15.60 4.15
N GLN A 192 -4.22 -16.29 5.01
CA GLN A 192 -5.06 -17.42 4.61
C GLN A 192 -6.14 -16.95 3.63
N ASP A 193 -6.43 -17.77 2.61
CA ASP A 193 -7.40 -17.41 1.57
C ASP A 193 -8.82 -17.33 2.17
N PRO A 194 -9.56 -16.23 1.94
CA PRO A 194 -10.95 -16.13 2.40
C PRO A 194 -11.88 -17.18 1.82
N GLN A 195 -11.52 -17.82 0.69
CA GLN A 195 -12.32 -18.90 0.08
C GLN A 195 -12.49 -20.12 0.99
N ASP A 196 -11.53 -20.34 1.91
CA ASP A 196 -11.61 -21.43 2.89
C ASP A 196 -12.63 -21.15 4.02
N LYS A 197 -13.08 -19.91 4.18
CA LYS A 197 -13.98 -19.48 5.28
C LYS A 197 -15.43 -19.22 4.88
N GLY A 198 -15.80 -19.43 3.61
CA GLY A 198 -17.14 -19.14 3.09
C GLY A 198 -17.43 -17.65 2.88
N ASP A 199 -18.61 -17.32 2.33
CA ASP A 199 -19.00 -15.97 1.85
C ASP A 199 -18.95 -14.84 2.91
N ARG A 200 -18.94 -15.18 4.21
CA ARG A 200 -18.93 -14.19 5.31
C ARG A 200 -17.57 -13.54 5.56
N ALA A 201 -16.49 -14.04 4.98
CA ALA A 201 -15.12 -13.56 5.25
C ALA A 201 -14.56 -12.64 4.15
N ARG A 202 -15.31 -12.38 3.08
CA ARG A 202 -14.85 -11.48 2.01
C ARG A 202 -14.85 -10.04 2.48
N LEU A 203 -13.73 -9.35 2.28
CA LEU A 203 -13.66 -7.91 2.53
C LEU A 203 -14.64 -7.19 1.59
N PRO A 204 -15.34 -6.16 2.08
CA PRO A 204 -16.21 -5.34 1.24
C PRO A 204 -15.44 -4.79 0.04
N HIS A 205 -16.09 -4.76 -1.12
CA HIS A 205 -15.57 -4.07 -2.29
C HIS A 205 -15.78 -2.55 -2.12
N GLY A 206 -14.89 -1.74 -2.70
CA GLY A 206 -15.02 -0.28 -2.66
C GLY A 206 -14.22 0.41 -1.52
N PRO A 207 -14.58 1.66 -1.17
CA PRO A 207 -13.82 2.49 -0.23
C PRO A 207 -13.67 1.88 1.16
N GLU A 208 -14.72 1.24 1.69
CA GLU A 208 -14.70 0.59 3.01
C GLU A 208 -13.70 -0.57 3.06
N GLY A 209 -13.68 -1.41 2.04
CA GLY A 209 -12.69 -2.49 1.92
C GLY A 209 -11.27 -1.99 1.80
N ALA A 210 -11.05 -0.84 1.13
CA ALA A 210 -9.74 -0.21 1.05
C ALA A 210 -9.25 0.26 2.43
N VAL A 211 -10.13 0.84 3.24
CA VAL A 211 -9.81 1.26 4.61
C VAL A 211 -9.42 0.05 5.47
N VAL A 212 -10.19 -1.04 5.40
CA VAL A 212 -9.90 -2.27 6.17
C VAL A 212 -8.55 -2.85 5.74
N ARG A 213 -8.29 -2.95 4.44
CA ARG A 213 -7.00 -3.44 3.92
C ARG A 213 -5.82 -2.59 4.42
N ARG A 214 -5.92 -1.25 4.33
CA ARG A 214 -4.87 -0.34 4.85
C ARG A 214 -4.65 -0.50 6.35
N ARG A 215 -5.72 -0.68 7.12
CA ARG A 215 -5.63 -0.91 8.58
C ARG A 215 -4.91 -2.23 8.88
N ARG A 216 -5.22 -3.31 8.16
CA ARG A 216 -4.57 -4.62 8.30
C ARG A 216 -3.06 -4.54 7.99
N LEU A 217 -2.68 -3.94 6.85
CA LEU A 217 -1.27 -3.77 6.49
C LEU A 217 -0.50 -2.89 7.48
N ARG A 218 -1.15 -1.84 8.03
CA ARG A 218 -0.56 -1.04 9.10
C ARG A 218 -0.32 -1.87 10.35
N GLY A 219 -1.27 -2.74 10.72
CA GLY A 219 -1.14 -3.66 11.84
C GLY A 219 0.04 -4.62 11.67
N VAL A 220 0.23 -5.17 10.46
CA VAL A 220 1.40 -6.02 10.13
C VAL A 220 2.71 -5.24 10.23
N ARG A 221 2.80 -4.02 9.66
CA ARG A 221 3.99 -3.17 9.77
C ARG A 221 4.35 -2.89 11.23
N ALA A 222 3.36 -2.52 12.04
CA ALA A 222 3.57 -2.28 13.47
C ALA A 222 3.99 -3.55 14.23
N ALA A 223 3.49 -4.72 13.82
CA ALA A 223 3.88 -6.00 14.37
C ALA A 223 5.34 -6.33 14.04
N LEU A 224 5.75 -6.17 12.77
CA LEU A 224 7.13 -6.37 12.32
C LEU A 224 8.11 -5.45 13.06
N SER A 225 7.80 -4.14 13.13
CA SER A 225 8.67 -3.18 13.82
C SER A 225 8.84 -3.49 15.31
N ARG A 226 7.79 -4.01 15.97
CA ARG A 226 7.88 -4.42 17.38
C ARG A 226 8.68 -5.70 17.58
N SER A 227 8.59 -6.64 16.63
CA SER A 227 9.27 -7.93 16.72
C SER A 227 10.75 -7.83 16.40
N PHE A 228 11.16 -6.97 15.46
CA PHE A 228 12.52 -6.90 14.95
C PHE A 228 13.24 -5.56 15.20
N GLY A 229 12.51 -4.50 15.62
CA GLY A 229 13.08 -3.18 15.81
C GLY A 229 13.01 -2.29 14.57
N THR A 230 14.04 -1.45 14.33
CA THR A 230 14.00 -0.35 13.34
C THR A 230 14.45 -0.74 11.92
N ASP A 231 15.33 -1.72 11.76
CA ASP A 231 15.93 -2.05 10.46
C ASP A 231 15.09 -3.09 9.69
N VAL A 232 13.80 -2.81 9.54
CA VAL A 232 12.83 -3.65 8.85
C VAL A 232 12.43 -3.01 7.52
N HIS A 233 12.78 -3.67 6.42
CA HIS A 233 12.40 -3.27 5.07
C HIS A 233 11.31 -4.20 4.55
N ALA A 234 10.07 -3.73 4.46
CA ALA A 234 8.91 -4.56 4.15
C ALA A 234 8.15 -4.07 2.93
N VAL A 235 7.99 -4.95 1.96
CA VAL A 235 7.06 -4.79 0.83
C VAL A 235 5.79 -5.57 1.15
N LEU A 236 4.68 -4.85 1.29
CA LEU A 236 3.39 -5.43 1.65
C LEU A 236 2.41 -5.25 0.49
N GLU A 237 1.96 -6.36 -0.06
CA GLU A 237 1.01 -6.39 -1.15
C GLU A 237 -0.40 -6.59 -0.60
N PRO A 238 -1.32 -5.63 -0.82
CA PRO A 238 -2.72 -5.85 -0.50
C PRO A 238 -3.26 -6.92 -1.44
N GLY A 239 -3.91 -7.95 -0.90
CA GLY A 239 -4.60 -8.93 -1.73
C GLY A 239 -5.66 -8.25 -2.61
N HIS A 240 -5.74 -8.65 -3.88
CA HIS A 240 -6.73 -8.17 -4.84
C HIS A 240 -7.84 -9.23 -4.95
N ASP A 241 -9.08 -8.77 -5.19
CA ASP A 241 -10.24 -9.62 -5.52
C ASP A 241 -10.52 -10.81 -4.58
N GLY A 242 -10.29 -10.59 -3.29
CA GLY A 242 -10.55 -11.60 -2.26
C GLY A 242 -9.35 -12.49 -1.91
N SER A 243 -8.19 -12.35 -2.57
CA SER A 243 -6.96 -12.97 -2.10
C SER A 243 -6.46 -12.28 -0.83
N GLY A 244 -5.91 -13.04 0.11
CA GLY A 244 -5.29 -12.50 1.32
C GLY A 244 -4.05 -11.67 0.99
N ALA A 245 -3.69 -10.70 1.85
CA ALA A 245 -2.46 -9.94 1.70
C ALA A 245 -1.23 -10.84 1.77
N ALA A 246 -0.19 -10.45 1.07
CA ALA A 246 1.13 -11.07 1.12
C ALA A 246 2.20 -10.02 1.38
N GLY A 247 3.39 -10.46 1.79
CA GLY A 247 4.51 -9.55 1.96
C GLY A 247 5.84 -10.27 2.02
N ARG A 248 6.86 -9.51 1.64
CA ARG A 248 8.27 -9.91 1.75
C ARG A 248 9.00 -8.87 2.58
N VAL A 249 9.82 -9.34 3.49
CA VAL A 249 10.48 -8.50 4.50
C VAL A 249 11.94 -8.86 4.58
N LEU A 250 12.81 -7.86 4.55
CA LEU A 250 14.21 -7.97 4.86
C LEU A 250 14.46 -7.32 6.23
N VAL A 251 15.04 -8.06 7.13
CA VAL A 251 15.45 -7.59 8.46
C VAL A 251 16.97 -7.62 8.53
N ALA A 252 17.59 -6.47 8.70
CA ALA A 252 19.02 -6.34 8.87
C ALA A 252 19.40 -6.37 10.36
N GLY A 253 20.58 -6.94 10.66
CA GLY A 253 21.08 -7.06 12.03
C GLY A 253 20.40 -8.15 12.87
N CYS A 254 19.62 -9.05 12.26
CA CYS A 254 18.88 -10.11 12.96
C CYS A 254 19.06 -11.46 12.25
N SER A 255 19.31 -12.52 13.02
CA SER A 255 19.34 -13.90 12.52
C SER A 255 18.30 -14.80 13.20
N GLU A 256 17.71 -14.33 14.28
CA GLU A 256 16.77 -15.11 15.08
C GLU A 256 15.32 -14.80 14.72
N VAL A 257 14.53 -15.84 14.61
CA VAL A 257 13.08 -15.72 14.37
C VAL A 257 12.38 -15.64 15.72
N PRO A 258 11.56 -14.61 15.99
CA PRO A 258 10.78 -14.54 17.23
C PRO A 258 9.88 -15.77 17.41
N GLU A 259 9.82 -16.33 18.63
CA GLU A 259 9.11 -17.58 18.91
C GLU A 259 7.61 -17.56 18.54
N ASP A 260 6.93 -16.40 18.65
CA ASP A 260 5.50 -16.21 18.31
C ASP A 260 5.32 -15.29 17.10
N LEU A 261 6.20 -15.36 16.10
CA LEU A 261 6.13 -14.48 14.93
C LEU A 261 4.78 -14.64 14.18
N VAL A 262 4.32 -15.87 14.00
CA VAL A 262 3.02 -16.18 13.37
C VAL A 262 1.87 -15.56 14.13
N GLY A 263 1.86 -15.71 15.46
CA GLY A 263 0.80 -15.15 16.31
C GLY A 263 0.80 -13.63 16.32
N VAL A 264 1.98 -13.02 16.36
CA VAL A 264 2.12 -11.55 16.34
C VAL A 264 1.63 -10.97 15.01
N LEU A 265 2.02 -11.58 13.88
CA LEU A 265 1.59 -11.13 12.54
C LEU A 265 0.09 -11.40 12.31
N SER A 266 -0.43 -12.55 12.76
CA SER A 266 -1.86 -12.88 12.66
C SER A 266 -2.73 -11.90 13.44
N ARG A 267 -2.31 -11.53 14.66
CA ARG A 267 -3.00 -10.49 15.46
C ARG A 267 -2.92 -9.11 14.78
N GLY A 268 -1.78 -8.78 14.19
CA GLY A 268 -1.59 -7.52 13.46
C GLY A 268 -2.46 -7.43 12.21
N TYR A 269 -2.60 -8.52 11.48
CA TYR A 269 -3.41 -8.60 10.28
C TYR A 269 -4.91 -8.76 10.58
N GLY A 270 -5.26 -9.45 11.68
CA GLY A 270 -6.63 -9.74 12.08
C GLY A 270 -7.17 -11.07 11.57
N ASP A 271 -6.36 -11.86 10.85
CA ASP A 271 -6.65 -13.22 10.39
C ASP A 271 -5.36 -14.06 10.43
N PRO A 272 -5.44 -15.41 10.44
CA PRO A 272 -4.26 -16.27 10.39
C PRO A 272 -3.40 -16.01 9.16
N VAL A 273 -2.08 -15.98 9.36
CA VAL A 273 -1.09 -15.81 8.28
C VAL A 273 -0.12 -16.98 8.27
N HIS A 274 0.26 -17.43 7.09
CA HIS A 274 1.39 -18.33 6.89
C HIS A 274 2.67 -17.51 6.84
N VAL A 275 3.70 -17.94 7.51
CA VAL A 275 4.99 -17.23 7.59
C VAL A 275 6.10 -18.21 7.34
N ALA A 276 7.16 -17.80 6.67
CA ALA A 276 8.43 -18.49 6.62
C ALA A 276 9.56 -17.46 6.77
N ALA A 277 10.60 -17.86 7.47
CA ALA A 277 11.80 -17.03 7.66
C ALA A 277 13.06 -17.82 7.26
N VAL A 278 13.93 -17.17 6.48
CA VAL A 278 15.17 -17.76 5.96
C VAL A 278 16.31 -16.78 6.17
N ALA A 279 17.36 -17.22 6.85
CA ALA A 279 18.57 -16.42 7.01
C ALA A 279 19.38 -16.39 5.70
N ALA A 280 19.85 -15.22 5.30
CA ALA A 280 20.86 -15.09 4.26
C ALA A 280 22.25 -15.11 4.89
N GLY A 281 23.19 -15.84 4.29
CA GLY A 281 24.57 -15.91 4.78
C GLY A 281 25.30 -14.57 4.66
N ASP A 282 25.00 -13.82 3.61
CA ASP A 282 25.50 -12.48 3.33
C ASP A 282 24.50 -11.72 2.43
N ALA A 283 24.86 -10.48 2.08
CA ALA A 283 23.99 -9.64 1.25
C ALA A 283 23.81 -10.15 -0.19
N SER A 284 24.71 -11.00 -0.71
CA SER A 284 24.55 -11.62 -2.03
C SER A 284 23.50 -12.72 -2.04
N GLY A 285 23.23 -13.34 -0.88
CA GLY A 285 22.23 -14.39 -0.69
C GLY A 285 20.79 -13.87 -0.49
N ILE A 286 20.55 -12.55 -0.41
CA ILE A 286 19.24 -11.97 -0.11
C ILE A 286 18.16 -12.49 -1.07
N ALA A 287 18.41 -12.41 -2.38
CA ALA A 287 17.41 -12.78 -3.38
C ALA A 287 17.06 -14.28 -3.34
N GLU A 288 18.05 -15.15 -3.09
CA GLU A 288 17.82 -16.59 -2.94
C GLU A 288 17.03 -16.91 -1.68
N ALA A 289 17.38 -16.30 -0.54
CA ALA A 289 16.69 -16.47 0.72
C ALA A 289 15.25 -15.94 0.65
N ALA A 290 15.02 -14.80 -0.02
CA ALA A 290 13.68 -14.23 -0.23
C ALA A 290 12.80 -15.14 -1.09
N ARG A 291 13.34 -15.67 -2.19
CA ARG A 291 12.64 -16.65 -3.03
C ARG A 291 12.32 -17.93 -2.26
N THR A 292 13.26 -18.42 -1.49
CA THR A 292 13.08 -19.61 -0.66
C THR A 292 11.98 -19.41 0.37
N ALA A 293 11.98 -18.30 1.10
CA ALA A 293 10.93 -17.99 2.08
C ALA A 293 9.53 -17.89 1.43
N ALA A 294 9.43 -17.18 0.30
CA ALA A 294 8.18 -17.04 -0.44
C ALA A 294 7.64 -18.39 -0.95
N GLU A 295 8.53 -19.26 -1.44
CA GLU A 295 8.17 -20.58 -1.94
C GLU A 295 7.69 -21.52 -0.81
N ILE A 296 8.35 -21.48 0.36
CA ILE A 296 7.90 -22.22 1.54
C ILE A 296 6.47 -21.83 1.91
N VAL A 297 6.17 -20.52 1.99
CA VAL A 297 4.82 -20.03 2.28
C VAL A 297 3.81 -20.47 1.23
N ARG A 298 4.16 -20.38 -0.06
CA ARG A 298 3.31 -20.81 -1.17
C ARG A 298 2.93 -22.30 -1.07
N ILE A 299 3.93 -23.15 -0.82
CA ILE A 299 3.74 -24.60 -0.70
C ILE A 299 2.92 -24.92 0.55
N ALA A 300 3.26 -24.34 1.70
CA ALA A 300 2.56 -24.55 2.97
C ALA A 300 1.07 -24.23 2.85
N ARG A 301 0.72 -23.12 2.19
CA ARG A 301 -0.67 -22.75 1.89
C ARG A 301 -1.36 -23.77 0.98
N ALA A 302 -0.72 -24.15 -0.11
CA ALA A 302 -1.28 -25.12 -1.07
C ALA A 302 -1.56 -26.46 -0.41
N ARG A 303 -0.75 -26.87 0.55
CA ARG A 303 -0.94 -28.09 1.35
C ARG A 303 -1.93 -27.95 2.50
N GLY A 304 -2.37 -26.74 2.82
CA GLY A 304 -3.23 -26.48 3.97
C GLY A 304 -2.55 -26.77 5.31
N LEU A 305 -1.22 -26.57 5.39
CA LEU A 305 -0.49 -26.71 6.65
C LEU A 305 -0.95 -25.62 7.62
N ALA A 306 -1.18 -25.99 8.89
CA ALA A 306 -1.56 -25.00 9.89
C ALA A 306 -0.40 -24.07 10.18
N PRO A 307 -0.60 -22.73 10.21
CA PRO A 307 0.42 -21.79 10.63
C PRO A 307 0.63 -21.88 12.14
N ASP A 308 1.87 -22.06 12.60
CA ASP A 308 2.22 -22.22 14.02
C ASP A 308 3.59 -21.63 14.35
N GLY A 309 3.76 -21.14 15.58
CA GLY A 309 5.02 -20.73 16.19
C GLY A 309 5.84 -19.73 15.40
N THR A 310 7.05 -20.09 15.06
CA THR A 310 8.01 -19.29 14.27
C THR A 310 7.70 -19.26 12.77
N GLY A 311 6.76 -20.10 12.31
CA GLY A 311 6.40 -20.25 10.92
C GLY A 311 6.88 -21.57 10.29
N HIS A 312 6.58 -21.72 8.99
CA HIS A 312 6.93 -22.91 8.22
C HIS A 312 8.44 -22.93 7.93
N ARG A 313 9.03 -24.11 8.00
CA ARG A 313 10.44 -24.36 7.72
C ARG A 313 10.58 -25.10 6.40
N LEU A 314 11.75 -25.03 5.80
CA LEU A 314 12.05 -25.80 4.58
C LEU A 314 11.83 -27.30 4.77
N ASP A 315 12.18 -27.83 5.94
CA ASP A 315 12.02 -29.23 6.28
C ASP A 315 10.56 -29.70 6.24
N ASP A 316 9.60 -28.82 6.49
CA ASP A 316 8.16 -29.13 6.44
C ASP A 316 7.64 -29.36 5.02
N VAL A 317 8.36 -28.85 4.02
CA VAL A 317 7.97 -28.83 2.60
C VAL A 317 9.10 -29.25 1.66
N LEU A 318 10.08 -29.98 2.17
CA LEU A 318 11.35 -30.26 1.48
C LEU A 318 11.16 -30.96 0.12
N LEU A 319 10.27 -31.96 0.05
CA LEU A 319 9.97 -32.67 -1.18
C LEU A 319 9.31 -31.76 -2.22
N GLU A 320 8.27 -31.08 -1.83
CA GLU A 320 7.52 -30.15 -2.70
C GLU A 320 8.41 -29.01 -3.18
N PHE A 321 9.25 -28.48 -2.28
CA PHE A 321 10.22 -27.43 -2.61
C PHE A 321 11.24 -27.91 -3.65
N HIS A 322 11.73 -29.15 -3.51
CA HIS A 322 12.64 -29.72 -4.50
C HIS A 322 11.96 -29.91 -5.86
N LEU A 323 10.72 -30.43 -5.86
CA LEU A 323 9.94 -30.67 -7.06
C LEU A 323 9.42 -29.38 -7.72
N SER A 324 9.24 -28.29 -6.99
CA SER A 324 8.75 -27.02 -7.55
C SER A 324 9.73 -26.31 -8.48
N ARG A 325 11.00 -26.72 -8.48
CA ARG A 325 12.02 -26.17 -9.38
C ARG A 325 11.69 -26.56 -10.84
N PRO A 326 11.50 -25.58 -11.75
CA PRO A 326 11.19 -25.87 -13.14
C PRO A 326 12.34 -26.63 -13.82
N GLY A 327 12.00 -27.62 -14.62
CA GLY A 327 12.99 -28.37 -15.38
C GLY A 327 12.37 -29.51 -16.19
N PRO A 328 13.04 -29.97 -17.26
CA PRO A 328 12.49 -30.98 -18.19
C PRO A 328 12.19 -32.35 -17.52
N SER A 329 12.87 -32.68 -16.43
CA SER A 329 12.57 -33.89 -15.65
C SER A 329 11.23 -33.75 -14.89
N GLY A 330 10.96 -32.59 -14.30
CA GLY A 330 9.69 -32.30 -13.63
C GLY A 330 8.50 -32.38 -14.59
N ASP A 331 8.64 -31.80 -15.78
CA ASP A 331 7.60 -31.86 -16.81
C ASP A 331 7.31 -33.31 -17.27
N ARG A 332 8.37 -34.11 -17.41
CA ARG A 332 8.21 -35.55 -17.76
C ARG A 332 7.53 -36.34 -16.65
N ILE A 333 7.87 -36.06 -15.38
CA ILE A 333 7.20 -36.72 -14.25
C ILE A 333 5.71 -36.31 -14.19
N ALA A 334 5.42 -35.00 -14.32
CA ALA A 334 4.03 -34.51 -14.34
C ALA A 334 3.20 -35.15 -15.47
N ALA A 335 3.79 -35.34 -16.66
CA ALA A 335 3.15 -35.92 -17.82
C ALA A 335 2.75 -37.40 -17.62
N LEU A 336 3.31 -38.11 -16.64
CA LEU A 336 2.91 -39.48 -16.32
C LEU A 336 1.38 -39.61 -15.99
N LEU A 337 0.81 -38.54 -15.46
CA LEU A 337 -0.63 -38.50 -15.14
C LEU A 337 -1.51 -37.91 -16.27
N ASP A 338 -0.96 -37.52 -17.42
CA ASP A 338 -1.75 -36.98 -18.54
C ASP A 338 -2.86 -37.94 -19.04
N PRO A 339 -2.65 -39.26 -19.09
CA PRO A 339 -3.70 -40.17 -19.52
C PRO A 339 -4.94 -40.18 -18.62
N VAL A 340 -4.82 -39.68 -17.38
CA VAL A 340 -5.91 -39.69 -16.39
C VAL A 340 -6.43 -38.30 -16.04
N VAL A 341 -5.89 -37.21 -16.63
CA VAL A 341 -6.31 -35.81 -16.37
C VAL A 341 -7.78 -35.57 -16.58
N ARG A 342 -8.35 -36.15 -17.65
CA ARG A 342 -9.78 -36.01 -17.97
C ARG A 342 -10.69 -36.94 -17.17
N ARG A 343 -10.16 -37.59 -16.13
CA ARG A 343 -10.85 -38.56 -15.28
C ARG A 343 -10.73 -38.16 -13.82
N PRO A 344 -11.50 -37.15 -13.38
CA PRO A 344 -11.35 -36.56 -12.04
C PRO A 344 -11.53 -37.61 -10.92
N GLU A 345 -12.33 -38.65 -11.15
CA GLU A 345 -12.56 -39.74 -10.21
C GLU A 345 -11.30 -40.58 -9.97
N LEU A 346 -10.45 -40.79 -10.99
CA LEU A 346 -9.21 -41.54 -10.86
C LEU A 346 -8.15 -40.67 -10.11
N LEU A 347 -8.03 -39.39 -10.47
CA LEU A 347 -7.13 -38.47 -9.78
C LEU A 347 -7.52 -38.28 -8.30
N ALA A 348 -8.82 -38.12 -8.02
CA ALA A 348 -9.30 -38.02 -6.63
C ALA A 348 -9.00 -39.31 -5.85
N THR A 349 -9.14 -40.49 -6.51
CA THR A 349 -8.82 -41.76 -5.85
C THR A 349 -7.32 -41.90 -5.59
N LEU A 350 -6.46 -41.55 -6.54
CA LEU A 350 -5.01 -41.55 -6.35
C LEU A 350 -4.60 -40.65 -5.20
N ARG A 351 -5.06 -39.39 -5.23
CA ARG A 351 -4.75 -38.39 -4.20
C ARG A 351 -5.15 -38.88 -2.82
N THR A 352 -6.40 -39.24 -2.64
CA THR A 352 -6.91 -39.72 -1.35
C THR A 352 -6.20 -40.99 -0.88
N HIS A 353 -5.82 -41.87 -1.79
CA HIS A 353 -5.12 -43.11 -1.47
C HIS A 353 -3.69 -42.84 -0.97
N LEU A 354 -2.97 -41.92 -1.60
CA LEU A 354 -1.64 -41.48 -1.15
C LEU A 354 -1.71 -40.71 0.18
N GLU A 355 -2.67 -39.79 0.36
CA GLU A 355 -2.90 -39.03 1.60
C GLU A 355 -3.20 -39.96 2.80
N LEU A 356 -3.95 -41.05 2.57
CA LEU A 356 -4.31 -42.02 3.59
C LEU A 356 -3.33 -43.18 3.68
N ARG A 357 -2.06 -42.97 3.34
CA ARG A 357 -0.97 -43.97 3.44
C ARG A 357 -1.28 -45.28 2.75
N MET A 358 -1.96 -45.18 1.61
CA MET A 358 -2.36 -46.32 0.77
C MET A 358 -3.35 -47.31 1.46
N ASP A 359 -4.06 -46.83 2.49
CA ASP A 359 -5.13 -47.61 3.11
C ASP A 359 -6.39 -47.62 2.25
N ARG A 360 -6.67 -48.77 1.66
CA ARG A 360 -7.82 -49.01 0.77
C ARG A 360 -9.16 -48.76 1.45
N ARG A 361 -9.30 -49.16 2.72
CA ARG A 361 -10.58 -49.05 3.46
C ARG A 361 -10.84 -47.59 3.84
N ALA A 362 -9.81 -46.94 4.34
CA ALA A 362 -9.86 -45.51 4.66
C ALA A 362 -10.13 -44.64 3.41
N THR A 363 -9.50 -45.00 2.27
CA THR A 363 -9.75 -44.34 0.96
C THR A 363 -11.20 -44.48 0.53
N ALA A 364 -11.76 -45.70 0.63
CA ALA A 364 -13.13 -45.98 0.28
C ALA A 364 -14.12 -45.20 1.14
N ALA A 365 -13.89 -45.18 2.45
CA ALA A 365 -14.70 -44.41 3.41
C ALA A 365 -14.68 -42.94 3.11
N ARG A 366 -13.49 -42.35 2.86
CA ARG A 366 -13.32 -40.91 2.56
C ARG A 366 -13.98 -40.48 1.26
N LEU A 367 -13.99 -41.37 0.24
CA LEU A 367 -14.60 -41.11 -1.06
C LEU A 367 -16.08 -41.52 -1.14
N GLY A 368 -16.65 -42.12 -0.10
CA GLY A 368 -18.02 -42.57 -0.08
C GLY A 368 -18.28 -43.69 -1.07
N VAL A 369 -17.31 -44.58 -1.32
CA VAL A 369 -17.43 -45.71 -2.29
C VAL A 369 -17.08 -47.02 -1.62
N HIS A 370 -17.45 -48.15 -2.29
CA HIS A 370 -17.07 -49.46 -1.81
C HIS A 370 -15.57 -49.73 -2.04
N PRO A 371 -14.83 -50.46 -1.19
CA PRO A 371 -13.41 -50.79 -1.37
C PRO A 371 -13.08 -51.43 -2.73
N ASN A 372 -13.95 -52.28 -3.28
CA ASN A 372 -13.76 -52.84 -4.60
C ASN A 372 -13.80 -51.79 -5.74
N THR A 373 -14.48 -50.68 -5.52
CA THR A 373 -14.47 -49.53 -6.47
C THR A 373 -13.12 -48.85 -6.45
N VAL A 374 -12.50 -48.71 -5.27
CA VAL A 374 -11.13 -48.17 -5.13
C VAL A 374 -10.16 -49.07 -5.91
N ASP A 375 -10.22 -50.40 -5.71
CA ASP A 375 -9.36 -51.36 -6.42
C ASP A 375 -9.51 -51.27 -7.94
N LYS A 376 -10.76 -51.19 -8.45
CA LYS A 376 -11.02 -51.03 -9.88
C LYS A 376 -10.48 -49.73 -10.45
N ARG A 377 -10.59 -48.64 -9.69
CA ARG A 377 -10.06 -47.33 -10.10
C ARG A 377 -8.53 -47.32 -10.09
N LEU A 378 -7.87 -47.89 -9.09
CA LEU A 378 -6.41 -47.99 -9.02
C LEU A 378 -5.88 -48.90 -10.14
N ALA A 379 -6.50 -50.08 -10.39
CA ALA A 379 -6.14 -50.95 -11.53
C ALA A 379 -6.29 -50.21 -12.87
N ARG A 380 -7.36 -49.41 -13.03
CA ARG A 380 -7.55 -48.59 -14.24
C ARG A 380 -6.51 -47.52 -14.40
N LEU A 381 -6.09 -46.87 -13.27
CA LEU A 381 -5.01 -45.89 -13.24
C LEU A 381 -3.70 -46.56 -13.71
N THR A 382 -3.30 -47.68 -13.11
CA THR A 382 -2.13 -48.47 -13.52
C THR A 382 -2.14 -48.79 -15.00
N ALA A 383 -3.30 -49.28 -15.53
CA ALA A 383 -3.43 -49.62 -16.94
C ALA A 383 -3.28 -48.44 -17.91
N LEU A 384 -3.56 -47.23 -17.46
CA LEU A 384 -3.47 -45.99 -18.26
C LEU A 384 -2.12 -45.29 -18.14
N THR A 385 -1.52 -45.30 -16.97
CA THR A 385 -0.28 -44.55 -16.67
C THR A 385 0.96 -45.41 -16.69
N GLY A 386 0.80 -46.73 -16.58
CA GLY A 386 1.91 -47.67 -16.39
C GLY A 386 2.48 -47.70 -14.97
N LEU A 387 1.95 -46.89 -14.04
CA LEU A 387 2.43 -46.83 -12.65
C LEU A 387 1.77 -47.92 -11.80
N ASP A 388 2.56 -48.84 -11.28
CA ASP A 388 2.09 -49.87 -10.33
C ASP A 388 2.29 -49.38 -8.89
N LEU A 389 1.22 -48.93 -8.26
CA LEU A 389 1.25 -48.41 -6.90
C LEU A 389 1.62 -49.46 -5.82
N THR A 390 1.78 -50.72 -6.19
CA THR A 390 2.33 -51.73 -5.27
C THR A 390 3.85 -51.68 -5.20
N LEU A 391 4.49 -51.03 -6.19
CA LEU A 391 5.94 -50.81 -6.23
C LEU A 391 6.33 -49.49 -5.61
N PRO A 392 7.30 -49.46 -4.67
CA PRO A 392 7.70 -48.21 -4.01
C PRO A 392 8.18 -47.13 -4.98
N HIS A 393 8.90 -47.49 -6.04
CA HIS A 393 9.35 -46.56 -7.06
C HIS A 393 8.22 -45.84 -7.79
N ASP A 394 7.24 -46.62 -8.23
CA ASP A 394 6.08 -46.09 -8.99
C ASP A 394 5.14 -45.27 -8.09
N THR A 395 5.03 -45.67 -6.82
CA THR A 395 4.33 -44.87 -5.81
C THR A 395 4.98 -43.53 -5.61
N ALA A 396 6.32 -43.47 -5.53
CA ALA A 396 7.08 -42.22 -5.42
C ALA A 396 6.90 -41.35 -6.68
N LEU A 397 6.94 -41.95 -7.87
CA LEU A 397 6.66 -41.23 -9.12
C LEU A 397 5.24 -40.69 -9.20
N ALA A 398 4.24 -41.48 -8.77
CA ALA A 398 2.85 -41.04 -8.74
C ALA A 398 2.65 -39.86 -7.78
N LEU A 399 3.26 -39.91 -6.59
CA LEU A 399 3.27 -38.78 -5.63
C LEU A 399 3.93 -37.56 -6.22
N ALA A 400 5.15 -37.69 -6.77
CA ALA A 400 5.87 -36.59 -7.40
C ALA A 400 5.10 -35.98 -8.57
N ALA A 401 4.49 -36.81 -9.43
CA ALA A 401 3.66 -36.35 -10.56
C ALA A 401 2.44 -35.54 -10.08
N GLN A 402 1.78 -36.00 -9.02
CA GLN A 402 0.66 -35.29 -8.42
C GLN A 402 1.09 -33.91 -7.87
N LEU A 403 2.15 -33.85 -7.07
CA LEU A 403 2.67 -32.60 -6.48
C LEU A 403 3.09 -31.58 -7.55
N LEU A 404 3.77 -32.05 -8.61
CA LEU A 404 4.18 -31.20 -9.73
C LEU A 404 2.95 -30.62 -10.48
N ARG A 405 1.91 -31.41 -10.69
CA ARG A 405 0.69 -30.91 -11.33
C ARG A 405 -0.06 -29.89 -10.47
N GLU A 406 -0.14 -30.11 -9.18
CA GLU A 406 -0.73 -29.15 -8.24
C GLU A 406 0.04 -27.83 -8.25
N ALA A 407 1.39 -27.87 -8.26
CA ALA A 407 2.25 -26.72 -8.38
C ALA A 407 2.03 -25.95 -9.71
N GLN A 408 1.97 -26.65 -10.85
CA GLN A 408 1.71 -26.07 -12.16
C GLN A 408 0.31 -25.42 -12.26
N ALA A 409 -0.71 -26.06 -11.68
CA ALA A 409 -2.07 -25.50 -11.64
C ALA A 409 -2.15 -24.22 -10.80
N GLY A 410 -1.39 -24.13 -9.72
CA GLY A 410 -1.24 -22.92 -8.89
C GLY A 410 -0.54 -21.79 -9.65
N SER A 411 0.56 -22.07 -10.33
CA SER A 411 1.32 -21.11 -11.13
C SER A 411 0.51 -20.56 -12.33
N THR A 412 -0.29 -21.42 -12.98
CA THR A 412 -1.13 -21.00 -14.12
C THR A 412 -2.29 -20.10 -13.68
N ARG A 413 -2.83 -20.28 -12.48
CA ARG A 413 -3.81 -19.36 -11.89
C ARG A 413 -3.20 -18.00 -11.60
N GLN A 414 -2.02 -17.98 -11.04
CA GLN A 414 -1.28 -16.75 -10.70
C GLN A 414 -0.87 -15.96 -11.95
N ALA A 415 -0.42 -16.65 -13.03
CA ALA A 415 -0.08 -16.02 -14.30
C ALA A 415 -1.32 -15.46 -15.05
N LYS A 416 -2.47 -16.13 -14.98
CA LYS A 416 -3.74 -15.61 -15.55
C LYS A 416 -4.25 -14.37 -14.81
N ASP A 417 -4.02 -14.28 -13.52
CA ASP A 417 -4.38 -13.10 -12.73
C ASP A 417 -3.45 -11.92 -13.02
N SER A 418 -2.17 -12.15 -13.32
CA SER A 418 -1.22 -11.08 -13.67
C SER A 418 -1.45 -10.54 -15.09
N THR A 419 -1.80 -11.38 -16.06
CA THR A 419 -2.08 -10.94 -17.47
C THR A 419 -3.40 -10.18 -17.60
N ARG A 420 -4.33 -10.33 -16.66
CA ARG A 420 -5.56 -9.56 -16.59
C ARG A 420 -5.37 -8.14 -16.04
N ARG A 421 -4.13 -7.79 -15.67
CA ARG A 421 -3.71 -6.54 -15.01
C ARG A 421 -3.12 -5.48 -15.92
N GLU A 422 -2.94 -5.72 -17.22
CA GLU A 422 -2.59 -4.64 -18.14
C GLU A 422 -3.85 -3.82 -18.44
N PRO A 423 -3.98 -2.56 -17.98
CA PRO A 423 -5.07 -1.70 -18.40
C PRO A 423 -4.87 -1.37 -19.87
N ASP A 424 -5.92 -1.58 -20.65
CA ASP A 424 -6.09 -1.18 -22.06
C ASP A 424 -5.99 0.36 -22.17
N GLY A 425 -4.76 0.86 -22.11
CA GLY A 425 -4.36 2.27 -22.03
C GLY A 425 -3.71 2.77 -23.32
N THR A 426 -4.04 2.19 -24.53
CA THR A 426 -3.50 2.72 -25.78
C THR A 426 -4.46 2.48 -26.95
N ARG A 427 -5.68 3.00 -26.86
CA ARG A 427 -6.57 3.16 -28.04
C ARG A 427 -7.52 4.34 -27.85
N GLN A 428 -6.97 5.57 -27.89
CA GLN A 428 -7.74 6.77 -28.24
C GLN A 428 -6.74 7.91 -28.56
N GLN A 429 -6.10 7.84 -29.73
CA GLN A 429 -5.54 9.00 -30.43
C GLN A 429 -5.06 8.58 -31.81
N GLN A 430 -6.02 8.24 -32.70
CA GLN A 430 -5.82 8.28 -34.15
C GLN A 430 -7.21 8.14 -34.82
N ASP A 431 -8.01 9.18 -34.74
CA ASP A 431 -9.04 9.47 -35.76
C ASP A 431 -9.51 10.92 -35.53
N GLY A 432 -8.95 11.80 -36.28
CA GLY A 432 -9.29 13.22 -36.24
C GLY A 432 -8.48 14.09 -37.21
N GLY A 433 -8.43 13.69 -38.47
CA GLY A 433 -7.70 14.50 -39.42
C GLY A 433 -7.85 14.06 -40.89
N ARG A 434 -9.07 14.08 -41.41
CA ARG A 434 -9.35 14.20 -42.85
C ARG A 434 -10.85 14.43 -43.05
N ASN A 435 -11.23 15.69 -43.20
CA ASN A 435 -12.22 16.13 -44.20
C ASN A 435 -12.38 17.66 -44.12
N GLY A 436 -12.21 18.28 -45.22
CA GLY A 436 -12.54 19.68 -45.41
C GLY A 436 -11.63 20.36 -46.43
N ALA A 437 -12.01 20.23 -47.67
CA ALA A 437 -11.54 20.93 -48.87
C ALA A 437 -11.30 22.41 -48.71
#